data_9aab3d4dc49a2098dfc8dff8dc0ae2ad
#
_entry.id   9aab3d4dc49a2098dfc8dff8dc0ae2ad
#
_cell.length_a   1.000
_cell.length_b   1.000
_cell.length_c   1.000
_cell.angle_alpha   90.00
_cell.angle_beta   90.00
_cell.angle_gamma   90.00
#
_symmetry.space_group_name_H-M   'P 1'
#
loop_
_entity.id
_entity.type
_entity.pdbx_description
1 polymer ?
#
loop_
_entity_poly.entity_id
_entity_poly.type
_entity_poly.pdbx_seq_one_letter_code
_entity_poly.pdbx_strand_id
1 'polypeptide(L)'
;MTQKFTALFVLAVTLLIPSAAFAEVSSKSAILVVSFGTSMPEAQKAIDNLVDTVKKEFPSVDVRLSFTSNIIRRKIQKEQGKFIPTPSQALAQLNDEGYSYVTVAPTHMIPGEEYDEVADVAGAFGSMMGKFGFDEINVCRPFLDGVKECEAFADILIKRFAKQLEDKSTGIVLMGHGTPEHFANAQYLQLQLALNQKAYGRFFVGTVEASPSIDDVMADLKRHSDITKLVLSPLMIVAGDHANNDLAGKDDDESWLNVLKKNGWNDVSVYLSGLGEDENVAREFVRKIYSVYTDTPEE
;
A
#
# COMPACT_ATOMS: atom_id res chain seq x y z
N MET A 1 4.99 -30.23 -95.88
CA MET A 1 5.67 -29.60 -94.66
C MET A 1 4.61 -29.30 -93.63
N THR A 2 4.44 -30.17 -92.69
CA THR A 2 3.44 -30.05 -91.60
C THR A 2 4.16 -29.77 -90.27
N GLN A 3 4.03 -28.53 -89.76
CA GLN A 3 4.56 -28.12 -88.49
C GLN A 3 3.58 -28.54 -87.41
N LYS A 4 4.05 -29.40 -86.50
CA LYS A 4 3.31 -29.79 -85.28
C LYS A 4 3.61 -28.76 -84.16
N PHE A 5 2.57 -28.04 -83.67
CA PHE A 5 2.64 -27.23 -82.48
C PHE A 5 2.39 -28.12 -81.28
N THR A 6 3.38 -28.21 -80.40
CA THR A 6 3.25 -28.85 -79.07
C THR A 6 2.88 -27.80 -78.05
N ALA A 7 1.66 -27.86 -77.51
CA ALA A 7 1.21 -26.99 -76.44
C ALA A 7 1.73 -27.52 -75.12
N LEU A 8 2.51 -26.70 -74.42
CA LEU A 8 3.01 -26.97 -73.04
C LEU A 8 1.97 -26.49 -72.02
N PHE A 9 1.32 -27.42 -71.34
CA PHE A 9 0.40 -27.12 -70.24
C PHE A 9 1.22 -26.92 -68.93
N VAL A 10 1.33 -25.67 -68.43
CA VAL A 10 1.92 -25.39 -67.11
C VAL A 10 0.81 -25.53 -66.13
N LEU A 11 0.87 -26.57 -65.31
CA LEU A 11 -0.03 -26.78 -64.17
C LEU A 11 0.48 -25.93 -62.97
N ALA A 12 -0.17 -24.79 -62.73
CA ALA A 12 0.10 -23.98 -61.53
C ALA A 12 -0.55 -24.64 -60.29
N VAL A 13 0.28 -25.27 -59.44
CA VAL A 13 -0.15 -25.79 -58.17
C VAL A 13 -0.11 -24.60 -57.15
N THR A 14 -1.26 -24.02 -56.88
CA THR A 14 -1.43 -23.06 -55.76
C THR A 14 -1.41 -23.82 -54.45
N LEU A 15 -0.29 -23.77 -53.75
CA LEU A 15 -0.20 -24.20 -52.34
C LEU A 15 -1.02 -23.20 -51.47
N LEU A 16 -2.21 -23.59 -51.10
CA LEU A 16 -2.95 -22.98 -50.00
C LEU A 16 -2.23 -23.31 -48.69
N ILE A 17 -1.36 -22.40 -48.25
CA ILE A 17 -0.81 -22.42 -46.90
C ILE A 17 -1.97 -22.00 -45.98
N PRO A 18 -2.46 -22.85 -45.06
CA PRO A 18 -3.41 -22.40 -44.08
C PRO A 18 -2.72 -21.31 -43.25
N SER A 19 -3.19 -20.07 -43.33
CA SER A 19 -2.85 -19.04 -42.37
C SER A 19 -3.34 -19.53 -41.00
N ALA A 20 -2.42 -20.08 -40.21
CA ALA A 20 -2.69 -20.28 -38.81
C ALA A 20 -2.98 -18.87 -38.24
N ALA A 21 -4.25 -18.58 -38.01
CA ALA A 21 -4.63 -17.44 -37.22
C ALA A 21 -3.99 -17.69 -35.85
N PHE A 22 -2.84 -17.06 -35.60
CA PHE A 22 -2.39 -16.87 -34.23
C PHE A 22 -3.54 -16.08 -33.56
N ALA A 23 -4.25 -16.74 -32.65
CA ALA A 23 -5.19 -16.05 -31.79
C ALA A 23 -4.33 -14.96 -31.08
N GLU A 24 -4.59 -13.71 -31.37
CA GLU A 24 -4.04 -12.58 -30.67
C GLU A 24 -4.33 -12.81 -29.19
N VAL A 25 -3.28 -13.09 -28.40
CA VAL A 25 -3.39 -13.18 -26.97
C VAL A 25 -3.62 -11.74 -26.54
N SER A 26 -4.88 -11.38 -26.33
CA SER A 26 -5.23 -10.08 -25.75
C SER A 26 -4.47 -9.97 -24.43
N SER A 27 -3.52 -9.05 -24.38
CA SER A 27 -2.73 -8.75 -23.19
C SER A 27 -3.68 -8.27 -22.09
N LYS A 28 -3.57 -8.80 -20.88
CA LYS A 28 -4.42 -8.44 -19.75
C LYS A 28 -3.60 -7.71 -18.69
N SER A 29 -4.17 -6.64 -18.16
CA SER A 29 -3.59 -5.88 -17.04
C SER A 29 -4.32 -6.19 -15.75
N ALA A 30 -3.58 -6.24 -14.63
CA ALA A 30 -4.12 -6.37 -13.29
C ALA A 30 -3.41 -5.45 -12.30
N ILE A 31 -4.14 -5.04 -11.25
CA ILE A 31 -3.59 -4.35 -10.09
C ILE A 31 -3.72 -5.30 -8.89
N LEU A 32 -2.59 -5.63 -8.27
CA LEU A 32 -2.54 -6.43 -7.05
C LEU A 32 -2.31 -5.51 -5.85
N VAL A 33 -3.38 -5.20 -5.11
CA VAL A 33 -3.27 -4.51 -3.82
C VAL A 33 -2.71 -5.47 -2.78
N VAL A 34 -1.62 -5.08 -2.12
CA VAL A 34 -0.94 -5.89 -1.11
C VAL A 34 -1.01 -5.17 0.23
N SER A 35 -1.63 -5.77 1.23
CA SER A 35 -1.71 -5.23 2.59
C SER A 35 -1.14 -6.23 3.60
N PHE A 36 -0.69 -5.74 4.76
CA PHE A 36 -0.41 -6.62 5.90
C PHE A 36 -1.65 -7.44 6.26
N GLY A 37 -2.80 -6.80 6.23
CA GLY A 37 -4.10 -7.38 6.52
C GLY A 37 -4.56 -7.13 7.96
N THR A 38 -5.80 -7.49 8.22
CA THR A 38 -6.41 -7.50 9.56
C THR A 38 -7.47 -8.57 9.63
N SER A 39 -7.65 -9.18 10.81
CA SER A 39 -8.76 -10.08 11.09
C SER A 39 -9.94 -9.37 11.75
N MET A 40 -9.82 -8.08 12.05
CA MET A 40 -10.85 -7.25 12.70
C MET A 40 -11.77 -6.65 11.62
N PRO A 41 -13.09 -6.96 11.62
CA PRO A 41 -14.00 -6.49 10.57
C PRO A 41 -14.07 -4.96 10.45
N GLU A 42 -14.04 -4.23 11.57
CA GLU A 42 -14.07 -2.76 11.55
C GLU A 42 -12.79 -2.18 10.92
N ALA A 43 -11.64 -2.76 11.24
CA ALA A 43 -10.36 -2.32 10.69
C ALA A 43 -10.19 -2.70 9.20
N GLN A 44 -10.90 -3.75 8.74
CA GLN A 44 -10.90 -4.14 7.33
C GLN A 44 -11.49 -3.06 6.42
N LYS A 45 -12.39 -2.21 6.90
CA LYS A 45 -12.97 -1.09 6.14
C LYS A 45 -11.92 -0.16 5.52
N ALA A 46 -10.78 0.01 6.20
CA ALA A 46 -9.69 0.81 5.69
C ALA A 46 -9.06 0.20 4.41
N ILE A 47 -8.89 -1.12 4.39
CA ILE A 47 -8.38 -1.83 3.21
C ILE A 47 -9.44 -1.83 2.10
N ASP A 48 -10.68 -2.11 2.45
CA ASP A 48 -11.80 -2.15 1.50
C ASP A 48 -11.97 -0.80 0.81
N ASN A 49 -11.88 0.33 1.54
CA ASN A 49 -11.94 1.67 0.96
C ASN A 49 -10.83 1.92 -0.08
N LEU A 50 -9.59 1.49 0.20
CA LEU A 50 -8.49 1.60 -0.76
C LEU A 50 -8.77 0.76 -2.01
N VAL A 51 -9.16 -0.51 -1.83
CA VAL A 51 -9.45 -1.43 -2.93
C VAL A 51 -10.62 -0.91 -3.78
N ASP A 52 -11.70 -0.46 -3.16
CA ASP A 52 -12.88 0.05 -3.87
C ASP A 52 -12.59 1.36 -4.60
N THR A 53 -11.72 2.21 -4.02
CA THR A 53 -11.27 3.43 -4.70
C THR A 53 -10.44 3.07 -5.94
N VAL A 54 -9.53 2.10 -5.84
CA VAL A 54 -8.75 1.63 -7.00
C VAL A 54 -9.68 1.04 -8.07
N LYS A 55 -10.63 0.18 -7.71
CA LYS A 55 -11.61 -0.39 -8.67
C LYS A 55 -12.43 0.67 -9.37
N LYS A 56 -12.77 1.75 -8.67
CA LYS A 56 -13.53 2.87 -9.24
C LYS A 56 -12.71 3.65 -10.25
N GLU A 57 -11.43 3.87 -9.98
CA GLU A 57 -10.53 4.62 -10.85
C GLU A 57 -10.01 3.79 -12.03
N PHE A 58 -9.97 2.46 -11.90
CA PHE A 58 -9.53 1.51 -12.93
C PHE A 58 -10.65 0.51 -13.28
N PRO A 59 -11.78 0.95 -13.86
CA PRO A 59 -12.99 0.12 -13.99
C PRO A 59 -12.85 -1.05 -14.99
N SER A 60 -11.87 -1.00 -15.89
CA SER A 60 -11.58 -2.05 -16.88
C SER A 60 -10.42 -2.96 -16.46
N VAL A 61 -9.78 -2.73 -15.32
CA VAL A 61 -8.62 -3.49 -14.84
C VAL A 61 -9.07 -4.43 -13.71
N ASP A 62 -8.57 -5.66 -13.73
CA ASP A 62 -8.81 -6.60 -12.61
C ASP A 62 -8.01 -6.16 -11.38
N VAL A 63 -8.71 -5.89 -10.28
CA VAL A 63 -8.12 -5.45 -9.01
C VAL A 63 -8.26 -6.55 -7.98
N ARG A 64 -7.14 -7.11 -7.54
CA ARG A 64 -7.06 -8.18 -6.55
C ARG A 64 -6.42 -7.73 -5.25
N LEU A 65 -6.71 -8.48 -4.19
CA LEU A 65 -6.18 -8.24 -2.85
C LEU A 65 -5.40 -9.45 -2.36
N SER A 66 -4.24 -9.21 -1.76
CA SER A 66 -3.46 -10.20 -1.03
C SER A 66 -2.98 -9.66 0.33
N PHE A 67 -2.70 -10.55 1.26
CA PHE A 67 -2.16 -10.19 2.58
C PHE A 67 -0.78 -10.82 2.78
N THR A 68 0.14 -10.05 3.39
CA THR A 68 1.48 -10.53 3.76
C THR A 68 1.44 -11.36 5.03
N SER A 69 0.65 -10.97 6.05
CA SER A 69 0.60 -11.67 7.33
C SER A 69 0.00 -13.07 7.26
N ASN A 70 0.83 -14.08 7.40
CA ASN A 70 0.40 -15.49 7.48
C ASN A 70 -0.49 -15.78 8.69
N ILE A 71 -0.27 -15.09 9.81
CA ILE A 71 -1.06 -15.23 11.04
C ILE A 71 -2.48 -14.76 10.78
N ILE A 72 -2.63 -13.56 10.25
CA ILE A 72 -3.94 -12.97 9.95
C ILE A 72 -4.69 -13.82 8.90
N ARG A 73 -4.03 -14.22 7.83
CA ARG A 73 -4.62 -15.05 6.77
C ARG A 73 -5.17 -16.37 7.32
N ARG A 74 -4.36 -17.07 8.16
CA ARG A 74 -4.79 -18.32 8.81
C ARG A 74 -5.96 -18.12 9.77
N LYS A 75 -5.95 -17.01 10.51
CA LYS A 75 -7.05 -16.64 11.42
C LYS A 75 -8.35 -16.41 10.63
N ILE A 76 -8.31 -15.62 9.56
CA ILE A 76 -9.46 -15.37 8.68
C ILE A 76 -9.97 -16.69 8.06
N GLN A 77 -9.07 -17.53 7.56
CA GLN A 77 -9.46 -18.83 7.01
C GLN A 77 -10.15 -19.71 8.05
N LYS A 78 -9.63 -19.74 9.28
CA LYS A 78 -10.19 -20.55 10.38
C LYS A 78 -11.55 -20.03 10.89
N GLU A 79 -11.65 -18.69 11.07
CA GLU A 79 -12.81 -18.08 11.73
C GLU A 79 -13.92 -17.70 10.75
N GLN A 80 -13.58 -17.37 9.51
CA GLN A 80 -14.52 -16.86 8.50
C GLN A 80 -14.64 -17.78 7.27
N GLY A 81 -13.82 -18.83 7.16
CA GLY A 81 -13.80 -19.71 5.99
C GLY A 81 -13.28 -19.04 4.71
N LYS A 82 -12.78 -17.81 4.79
CA LYS A 82 -12.37 -17.01 3.64
C LYS A 82 -10.88 -17.23 3.34
N PHE A 83 -10.57 -17.61 2.11
CA PHE A 83 -9.19 -17.69 1.63
C PHE A 83 -8.72 -16.32 1.11
N ILE A 84 -7.57 -15.86 1.61
CA ILE A 84 -6.88 -14.68 1.11
C ILE A 84 -5.48 -15.13 0.68
N PRO A 85 -5.06 -14.90 -0.58
CA PRO A 85 -3.76 -15.34 -1.06
C PRO A 85 -2.59 -14.55 -0.44
N THR A 86 -1.39 -15.13 -0.44
CA THR A 86 -0.15 -14.35 -0.28
C THR A 86 0.14 -13.58 -1.58
N PRO A 87 1.05 -12.59 -1.57
CA PRO A 87 1.49 -11.92 -2.80
C PRO A 87 1.97 -12.91 -3.86
N SER A 88 2.79 -13.90 -3.48
CA SER A 88 3.28 -14.92 -4.41
C SER A 88 2.18 -15.82 -4.98
N GLN A 89 1.19 -16.22 -4.15
CA GLN A 89 0.04 -16.99 -4.62
C GLN A 89 -0.84 -16.17 -5.59
N ALA A 90 -1.05 -14.88 -5.29
CA ALA A 90 -1.84 -14.01 -6.15
C ALA A 90 -1.15 -13.77 -7.50
N LEU A 91 0.17 -13.56 -7.51
CA LEU A 91 0.95 -13.38 -8.74
C LEU A 91 0.96 -14.68 -9.58
N ALA A 92 1.17 -15.84 -8.95
CA ALA A 92 1.09 -17.13 -9.66
C ALA A 92 -0.30 -17.34 -10.30
N GLN A 93 -1.35 -16.98 -9.59
CA GLN A 93 -2.73 -17.06 -10.11
C GLN A 93 -2.97 -16.11 -11.29
N LEU A 94 -2.48 -14.87 -11.21
CA LEU A 94 -2.57 -13.90 -12.31
C LEU A 94 -1.82 -14.41 -13.55
N ASN A 95 -0.63 -15.00 -13.36
CA ASN A 95 0.12 -15.59 -14.49
C ASN A 95 -0.62 -16.76 -15.12
N ASP A 96 -1.14 -17.70 -14.32
CA ASP A 96 -1.90 -18.87 -14.82
C ASP A 96 -3.18 -18.45 -15.57
N GLU A 97 -3.78 -17.30 -15.21
CA GLU A 97 -4.96 -16.73 -15.86
C GLU A 97 -4.62 -15.87 -17.10
N GLY A 98 -3.34 -15.77 -17.45
CA GLY A 98 -2.85 -15.10 -18.67
C GLY A 98 -2.78 -13.58 -18.58
N TYR A 99 -2.58 -13.02 -17.39
CA TYR A 99 -2.22 -11.61 -17.25
C TYR A 99 -0.77 -11.40 -17.64
N SER A 100 -0.50 -10.34 -18.40
CA SER A 100 0.84 -9.98 -18.89
C SER A 100 1.41 -8.75 -18.22
N TYR A 101 0.56 -7.82 -17.77
CA TYR A 101 0.93 -6.56 -17.13
C TYR A 101 0.39 -6.52 -15.73
N VAL A 102 1.26 -6.41 -14.72
CA VAL A 102 0.84 -6.40 -13.32
C VAL A 102 1.43 -5.22 -12.58
N THR A 103 0.57 -4.42 -11.94
CA THR A 103 0.98 -3.39 -10.98
C THR A 103 0.74 -3.89 -9.57
N VAL A 104 1.81 -4.11 -8.82
CA VAL A 104 1.76 -4.45 -7.40
C VAL A 104 1.69 -3.16 -6.60
N ALA A 105 0.63 -3.00 -5.81
CA ALA A 105 0.33 -1.80 -5.04
C ALA A 105 0.34 -2.09 -3.52
N PRO A 106 1.51 -2.03 -2.86
CA PRO A 106 1.61 -2.22 -1.42
C PRO A 106 0.99 -1.06 -0.66
N THR A 107 0.24 -1.35 0.41
CA THR A 107 -0.35 -0.34 1.30
C THR A 107 0.59 0.05 2.44
N HIS A 108 1.86 -0.27 2.36
CA HIS A 108 2.87 0.00 3.40
C HIS A 108 3.15 1.51 3.52
N MET A 109 3.37 1.96 4.77
CA MET A 109 3.67 3.37 5.03
C MET A 109 5.09 3.74 4.64
N ILE A 110 6.07 2.88 4.89
CA ILE A 110 7.51 3.08 4.66
C ILE A 110 8.10 1.94 3.84
N PRO A 111 9.25 2.14 3.15
CA PRO A 111 10.00 1.06 2.48
C PRO A 111 10.79 0.23 3.49
N GLY A 112 10.07 -0.41 4.43
CA GLY A 112 10.62 -1.28 5.46
C GLY A 112 10.71 -2.74 5.01
N GLU A 113 11.08 -3.63 5.95
CA GLU A 113 11.32 -5.05 5.69
C GLU A 113 10.15 -5.73 4.96
N GLU A 114 8.92 -5.52 5.41
CA GLU A 114 7.75 -6.13 4.76
C GLU A 114 7.49 -5.61 3.34
N TYR A 115 7.82 -4.33 3.08
CA TYR A 115 7.76 -3.79 1.73
C TYR A 115 8.82 -4.43 0.83
N ASP A 116 10.04 -4.60 1.34
CA ASP A 116 11.14 -5.22 0.61
C ASP A 116 10.81 -6.67 0.25
N GLU A 117 10.20 -7.44 1.17
CA GLU A 117 9.69 -8.78 0.89
C GLU A 117 8.69 -8.81 -0.27
N VAL A 118 7.76 -7.84 -0.33
CA VAL A 118 6.79 -7.73 -1.43
C VAL A 118 7.49 -7.38 -2.73
N ALA A 119 8.44 -6.45 -2.70
CA ALA A 119 9.21 -6.04 -3.87
C ALA A 119 10.08 -7.18 -4.40
N ASP A 120 10.70 -7.97 -3.50
CA ASP A 120 11.49 -9.14 -3.85
C ASP A 120 10.64 -10.22 -4.54
N VAL A 121 9.44 -10.50 -4.00
CA VAL A 121 8.49 -11.42 -4.64
C VAL A 121 8.12 -10.93 -6.03
N ALA A 122 7.78 -9.67 -6.20
CA ALA A 122 7.45 -9.10 -7.50
C ALA A 122 8.64 -9.16 -8.45
N GLY A 123 9.85 -8.81 -7.97
CA GLY A 123 11.09 -8.89 -8.75
C GLY A 123 11.43 -10.32 -9.20
N ALA A 124 11.16 -11.33 -8.35
CA ALA A 124 11.33 -12.72 -8.72
C ALA A 124 10.42 -13.11 -9.89
N PHE A 125 9.13 -12.72 -9.86
CA PHE A 125 8.22 -12.94 -11.00
C PHE A 125 8.63 -12.14 -12.25
N GLY A 126 9.11 -10.91 -12.09
CA GLY A 126 9.62 -10.08 -13.18
C GLY A 126 10.89 -10.62 -13.84
N SER A 127 11.65 -11.46 -13.14
CA SER A 127 12.84 -12.13 -13.69
C SER A 127 12.54 -13.43 -14.45
N MET A 128 11.32 -13.97 -14.31
CA MET A 128 10.92 -15.19 -15.03
C MET A 128 10.65 -14.88 -16.50
N MET A 129 11.06 -15.80 -17.37
CA MET A 129 10.92 -15.66 -18.81
C MET A 129 9.81 -16.55 -19.37
N GLY A 130 9.20 -16.12 -20.47
CA GLY A 130 8.23 -16.90 -21.22
C GLY A 130 6.92 -17.09 -20.45
N LYS A 131 6.26 -18.23 -20.58
CA LYS A 131 4.90 -18.49 -20.10
C LYS A 131 4.71 -18.43 -18.56
N PHE A 132 5.78 -18.35 -17.78
CA PHE A 132 5.74 -18.28 -16.33
C PHE A 132 6.09 -16.91 -15.78
N GLY A 133 6.43 -15.95 -16.63
CA GLY A 133 6.69 -14.55 -16.27
C GLY A 133 5.59 -13.62 -16.73
N PHE A 134 5.72 -12.38 -16.39
CA PHE A 134 4.93 -11.27 -16.91
C PHE A 134 5.74 -10.53 -17.98
N ASP A 135 5.05 -9.89 -18.92
CA ASP A 135 5.70 -8.99 -19.89
C ASP A 135 6.22 -7.76 -19.15
N GLU A 136 5.45 -7.30 -18.15
CA GLU A 136 5.87 -6.23 -17.25
C GLU A 136 5.23 -6.40 -15.86
N ILE A 137 6.03 -6.19 -14.82
CA ILE A 137 5.56 -6.11 -13.44
C ILE A 137 6.19 -4.91 -12.74
N ASN A 138 5.36 -4.01 -12.24
CA ASN A 138 5.78 -2.80 -11.55
C ASN A 138 5.31 -2.80 -10.10
N VAL A 139 6.10 -2.18 -9.22
CA VAL A 139 5.77 -2.08 -7.79
C VAL A 139 5.66 -0.61 -7.39
N CYS A 140 4.51 -0.23 -6.83
CA CYS A 140 4.33 1.12 -6.28
C CYS A 140 5.24 1.34 -5.07
N ARG A 141 5.77 2.54 -4.96
CA ARG A 141 6.52 2.95 -3.76
C ARG A 141 5.57 3.23 -2.59
N PRO A 142 6.01 3.04 -1.31
CA PRO A 142 5.21 3.31 -0.11
C PRO A 142 4.75 4.77 0.01
N PHE A 143 3.87 5.06 0.97
CA PHE A 143 3.38 6.42 1.18
C PHE A 143 4.47 7.39 1.58
N LEU A 144 5.36 6.98 2.48
CA LEU A 144 6.50 7.76 2.98
C LEU A 144 7.79 7.21 2.36
N ASP A 145 8.18 7.73 1.22
CA ASP A 145 9.36 7.27 0.48
C ASP A 145 10.14 8.43 -0.10
N GLY A 146 10.70 9.23 0.80
CA GLY A 146 11.51 10.39 0.46
C GLY A 146 10.83 11.72 0.80
N VAL A 147 11.54 12.80 0.47
CA VAL A 147 11.18 14.16 0.90
C VAL A 147 9.82 14.58 0.35
N LYS A 148 9.62 14.44 -0.97
CA LYS A 148 8.39 14.91 -1.64
C LYS A 148 7.14 14.16 -1.17
N GLU A 149 7.26 12.85 -0.98
CA GLU A 149 6.19 11.99 -0.49
C GLU A 149 5.83 12.35 0.95
N CYS A 150 6.82 12.58 1.81
CA CYS A 150 6.60 13.01 3.19
C CYS A 150 5.97 14.42 3.25
N GLU A 151 6.39 15.36 2.38
CA GLU A 151 5.77 16.69 2.28
C GLU A 151 4.31 16.63 1.83
N ALA A 152 4.00 15.82 0.82
CA ALA A 152 2.65 15.61 0.34
C ALA A 152 1.76 14.92 1.41
N PHE A 153 2.32 13.92 2.10
CA PHE A 153 1.60 13.22 3.15
C PHE A 153 1.36 14.10 4.39
N ALA A 154 2.29 15.01 4.71
CA ALA A 154 2.10 16.00 5.75
C ALA A 154 0.88 16.91 5.47
N ASP A 155 0.66 17.32 4.21
CA ASP A 155 -0.53 18.08 3.82
C ASP A 155 -1.82 17.27 4.03
N ILE A 156 -1.80 15.98 3.73
CA ILE A 156 -2.94 15.08 3.98
C ILE A 156 -3.24 15.01 5.48
N LEU A 157 -2.21 14.82 6.33
CA LEU A 157 -2.39 14.75 7.78
C LEU A 157 -2.90 16.07 8.37
N ILE A 158 -2.37 17.22 7.94
CA ILE A 158 -2.85 18.53 8.38
C ILE A 158 -4.33 18.71 8.03
N LYS A 159 -4.72 18.31 6.82
CA LYS A 159 -6.12 18.36 6.40
C LYS A 159 -7.01 17.40 7.20
N ARG A 160 -6.53 16.17 7.47
CA ARG A 160 -7.23 15.16 8.28
C ARG A 160 -7.55 15.65 9.69
N PHE A 161 -6.61 16.38 10.30
CA PHE A 161 -6.74 16.89 11.68
C PHE A 161 -7.11 18.38 11.75
N ALA A 162 -7.58 18.98 10.64
CA ALA A 162 -7.88 20.41 10.58
C ALA A 162 -8.79 20.87 11.73
N LYS A 163 -9.82 20.09 12.06
CA LYS A 163 -10.76 20.41 13.16
C LYS A 163 -10.08 20.42 14.53
N GLN A 164 -9.22 19.44 14.80
CA GLN A 164 -8.48 19.36 16.07
C GLN A 164 -7.45 20.48 16.19
N LEU A 165 -6.86 20.88 15.06
CA LEU A 165 -5.87 21.95 14.97
C LEU A 165 -6.45 23.38 15.10
N GLU A 166 -7.77 23.56 15.07
CA GLU A 166 -8.43 24.86 15.38
C GLU A 166 -8.10 25.31 16.81
N ASP A 167 -8.00 24.37 17.76
CA ASP A 167 -7.50 24.63 19.10
C ASP A 167 -5.97 24.64 19.10
N LYS A 168 -5.38 25.79 19.33
CA LYS A 168 -3.93 26.01 19.31
C LYS A 168 -3.20 25.22 20.41
N SER A 169 -3.90 24.81 21.47
CA SER A 169 -3.34 24.00 22.56
C SER A 169 -3.34 22.50 22.27
N THR A 170 -3.85 22.05 21.12
CA THR A 170 -3.92 20.64 20.75
C THR A 170 -2.68 20.22 19.95
N GLY A 171 -2.02 19.15 20.38
CA GLY A 171 -1.00 18.42 19.66
C GLY A 171 -1.52 17.06 19.15
N ILE A 172 -1.14 16.68 17.96
CA ILE A 172 -1.47 15.39 17.32
C ILE A 172 -0.27 14.46 17.51
N VAL A 173 -0.47 13.36 18.22
CA VAL A 173 0.54 12.32 18.40
C VAL A 173 0.23 11.16 17.45
N LEU A 174 1.16 10.89 16.54
CA LEU A 174 1.02 9.88 15.50
C LEU A 174 1.90 8.67 15.82
N MET A 175 1.28 7.50 15.95
CA MET A 175 1.97 6.25 16.19
C MET A 175 2.09 5.43 14.90
N GLY A 176 3.29 5.38 14.31
CA GLY A 176 3.63 4.42 13.26
C GLY A 176 3.99 3.05 13.84
N HIS A 177 4.04 2.03 12.98
CA HIS A 177 4.50 0.70 13.39
C HIS A 177 6.00 0.71 13.67
N GLY A 178 6.77 1.19 12.73
CA GLY A 178 8.22 1.01 12.71
C GLY A 178 8.61 -0.31 12.06
N THR A 179 9.89 -0.52 11.90
CA THR A 179 10.50 -1.78 11.43
C THR A 179 11.81 -1.98 12.16
N PRO A 180 12.01 -3.08 12.91
CA PRO A 180 13.20 -3.27 13.71
C PRO A 180 14.48 -3.15 12.88
N GLU A 181 15.46 -2.38 13.38
CA GLU A 181 16.82 -2.25 12.80
C GLU A 181 16.89 -1.88 11.31
N HIS A 182 15.81 -1.33 10.72
CA HIS A 182 15.77 -0.98 9.31
C HIS A 182 15.94 0.53 9.10
N PHE A 183 16.73 0.94 8.08
CA PHE A 183 16.99 2.36 7.77
C PHE A 183 15.73 3.14 7.36
N ALA A 184 14.70 2.46 6.89
CA ALA A 184 13.43 3.08 6.50
C ALA A 184 12.71 3.81 7.64
N ASN A 185 13.04 3.55 8.91
CA ASN A 185 12.54 4.32 10.05
C ASN A 185 12.87 5.81 9.94
N ALA A 186 13.91 6.18 9.19
CA ALA A 186 14.24 7.57 8.88
C ALA A 186 13.10 8.32 8.18
N GLN A 187 12.17 7.63 7.52
CA GLN A 187 11.02 8.25 6.88
C GLN A 187 10.04 8.88 7.89
N TYR A 188 9.95 8.34 9.11
CA TYR A 188 9.16 8.96 10.19
C TYR A 188 9.78 10.29 10.63
N LEU A 189 11.11 10.37 10.71
CA LEU A 189 11.82 11.62 11.00
C LEU A 189 11.67 12.62 9.84
N GLN A 190 11.69 12.15 8.59
CA GLN A 190 11.46 12.98 7.41
C GLN A 190 10.04 13.55 7.39
N LEU A 191 9.03 12.73 7.75
CA LEU A 191 7.66 13.19 7.92
C LEU A 191 7.54 14.21 9.06
N GLN A 192 8.18 13.96 10.21
CA GLN A 192 8.21 14.92 11.32
C GLN A 192 8.79 16.28 10.88
N LEU A 193 9.87 16.25 10.11
CA LEU A 193 10.48 17.48 9.55
C LEU A 193 9.49 18.22 8.64
N ALA A 194 8.81 17.51 7.74
CA ALA A 194 7.83 18.09 6.82
C ALA A 194 6.62 18.69 7.59
N LEU A 195 6.14 18.00 8.62
CA LEU A 195 5.07 18.48 9.51
C LEU A 195 5.51 19.74 10.28
N ASN A 196 6.74 19.78 10.77
CA ASN A 196 7.27 20.94 11.49
C ASN A 196 7.42 22.17 10.57
N GLN A 197 7.74 21.97 9.29
CA GLN A 197 7.80 23.08 8.32
C GLN A 197 6.45 23.71 8.04
N LYS A 198 5.36 22.93 8.15
CA LYS A 198 3.99 23.34 7.80
C LYS A 198 3.12 23.68 9.01
N ALA A 199 3.35 23.01 10.14
CA ALA A 199 2.53 23.12 11.37
C ALA A 199 3.43 22.89 12.61
N TYR A 200 4.42 23.76 12.79
CA TYR A 200 5.45 23.65 13.84
C TYR A 200 4.85 23.40 15.22
N GLY A 201 5.38 22.35 15.89
CA GLY A 201 4.99 21.99 17.25
C GLY A 201 3.55 21.47 17.40
N ARG A 202 2.92 21.04 16.31
CA ARG A 202 1.53 20.57 16.34
C ARG A 202 1.39 19.06 16.07
N PHE A 203 2.42 18.43 15.54
CA PHE A 203 2.48 16.99 15.26
C PHE A 203 3.72 16.40 15.89
N PHE A 204 3.56 15.19 16.45
CA PHE A 204 4.62 14.43 17.12
C PHE A 204 4.55 12.99 16.60
N VAL A 205 5.56 12.57 15.87
CA VAL A 205 5.60 11.26 15.22
C VAL A 205 6.50 10.32 15.99
N GLY A 206 5.99 9.15 16.33
CA GLY A 206 6.78 8.07 16.91
C GLY A 206 6.35 6.71 16.36
N THR A 207 7.01 5.66 16.81
CA THR A 207 6.76 4.28 16.39
C THR A 207 6.64 3.35 17.58
N VAL A 208 5.92 2.23 17.43
CA VAL A 208 5.74 1.24 18.49
C VAL A 208 6.95 0.29 18.59
N GLU A 209 7.56 -0.07 17.46
CA GLU A 209 8.62 -1.10 17.42
C GLU A 209 10.01 -0.56 17.08
N ALA A 210 10.17 0.77 16.91
CA ALA A 210 11.43 1.35 16.47
C ALA A 210 11.69 2.76 17.04
N SER A 211 12.58 3.51 16.41
CA SER A 211 12.81 4.93 16.69
C SER A 211 12.26 5.79 15.53
N PRO A 212 11.65 6.95 15.84
CA PRO A 212 11.47 7.54 17.17
C PRO A 212 10.45 6.79 18.03
N SER A 213 10.75 6.65 19.33
CA SER A 213 9.91 5.97 20.32
C SER A 213 8.91 6.91 21.01
N ILE A 214 8.06 6.38 21.89
CA ILE A 214 7.21 7.22 22.76
C ILE A 214 8.03 8.13 23.67
N ASP A 215 9.23 7.71 24.08
CA ASP A 215 10.12 8.56 24.90
C ASP A 215 10.64 9.76 24.12
N ASP A 216 10.96 9.57 22.83
CA ASP A 216 11.35 10.66 21.92
C ASP A 216 10.17 11.64 21.71
N VAL A 217 8.97 11.12 21.52
CA VAL A 217 7.73 11.92 21.44
C VAL A 217 7.52 12.73 22.72
N MET A 218 7.66 12.12 23.90
CA MET A 218 7.53 12.83 25.18
C MET A 218 8.61 13.91 25.38
N ALA A 219 9.84 13.62 24.95
CA ALA A 219 10.93 14.60 25.01
C ALA A 219 10.66 15.81 24.11
N ASP A 220 10.05 15.60 22.95
CA ASP A 220 9.68 16.69 22.04
C ASP A 220 8.47 17.46 22.56
N LEU A 221 7.41 16.80 23.02
CA LEU A 221 6.24 17.40 23.64
C LEU A 221 6.61 18.37 24.80
N LYS A 222 7.59 18.00 25.63
CA LYS A 222 8.08 18.85 26.74
C LYS A 222 8.69 20.18 26.30
N ARG A 223 9.07 20.32 25.02
CA ARG A 223 9.58 21.57 24.45
C ARG A 223 8.47 22.53 24.01
N HIS A 224 7.22 22.05 23.98
CA HIS A 224 6.04 22.75 23.51
C HIS A 224 5.05 22.94 24.66
N SER A 225 5.36 23.87 25.61
CA SER A 225 4.57 24.11 26.82
C SER A 225 3.17 24.68 26.55
N ASP A 226 2.92 25.16 25.35
CA ASP A 226 1.61 25.62 24.85
C ASP A 226 0.68 24.46 24.46
N ILE A 227 1.21 23.25 24.25
CA ILE A 227 0.43 22.05 23.99
C ILE A 227 -0.01 21.42 25.31
N THR A 228 -1.31 21.47 25.56
CA THR A 228 -1.93 20.94 26.80
C THR A 228 -2.96 19.85 26.53
N LYS A 229 -3.38 19.69 25.27
CA LYS A 229 -4.31 18.66 24.83
C LYS A 229 -3.65 17.78 23.78
N LEU A 230 -3.88 16.48 23.85
CA LEU A 230 -3.34 15.53 22.89
C LEU A 230 -4.44 14.74 22.20
N VAL A 231 -4.24 14.52 20.91
CA VAL A 231 -5.03 13.56 20.11
C VAL A 231 -4.08 12.47 19.61
N LEU A 232 -4.26 11.27 20.10
CA LEU A 232 -3.51 10.11 19.67
C LEU A 232 -4.17 9.51 18.43
N SER A 233 -3.38 9.16 17.39
CA SER A 233 -3.89 8.51 16.20
C SER A 233 -2.85 7.54 15.62
N PRO A 234 -3.28 6.39 15.06
CA PRO A 234 -2.36 5.52 14.34
C PRO A 234 -1.90 6.20 13.04
N LEU A 235 -0.60 6.12 12.76
CA LEU A 235 0.01 6.43 11.47
C LEU A 235 0.17 5.11 10.69
N MET A 236 -0.94 4.42 10.52
CA MET A 236 -1.03 3.10 9.88
C MET A 236 -2.29 3.06 9.00
N ILE A 237 -2.23 2.33 7.90
CA ILE A 237 -3.38 2.17 7.00
C ILE A 237 -4.58 1.56 7.75
N VAL A 238 -4.30 0.63 8.66
CA VAL A 238 -5.31 -0.09 9.42
C VAL A 238 -5.17 0.24 10.91
N ALA A 239 -6.25 0.62 11.57
CA ALA A 239 -6.30 0.73 13.03
C ALA A 239 -6.58 -0.67 13.63
N GLY A 240 -5.57 -1.53 13.61
CA GLY A 240 -5.63 -2.92 14.07
C GLY A 240 -5.26 -3.09 15.54
N ASP A 241 -4.56 -4.18 15.83
CA ASP A 241 -4.17 -4.61 17.18
C ASP A 241 -3.32 -3.55 17.89
N HIS A 242 -2.25 -3.06 17.26
CA HIS A 242 -1.39 -2.01 17.81
C HIS A 242 -2.15 -0.71 18.14
N ALA A 243 -3.11 -0.31 17.30
CA ALA A 243 -3.89 0.89 17.57
C ALA A 243 -4.83 0.71 18.78
N ASN A 244 -5.36 -0.48 18.98
CA ASN A 244 -6.27 -0.78 20.07
C ASN A 244 -5.55 -1.07 21.40
N ASN A 245 -4.39 -1.72 21.35
CA ASN A 245 -3.63 -2.13 22.53
C ASN A 245 -2.52 -1.13 22.85
N ASP A 246 -1.50 -1.00 21.98
CA ASP A 246 -0.31 -0.20 22.28
C ASP A 246 -0.58 1.32 22.27
N LEU A 247 -1.50 1.80 21.40
CA LEU A 247 -1.87 3.22 21.42
C LEU A 247 -2.92 3.55 22.47
N ALA A 248 -4.03 2.78 22.51
CA ALA A 248 -5.26 3.14 23.22
C ALA A 248 -5.67 2.18 24.35
N GLY A 249 -4.87 1.17 24.64
CA GLY A 249 -5.16 0.16 25.68
C GLY A 249 -5.37 0.80 27.05
N LYS A 250 -6.62 0.76 27.54
CA LYS A 250 -6.98 1.39 28.83
C LYS A 250 -6.44 0.64 30.03
N ASP A 251 -6.35 -0.69 29.91
CA ASP A 251 -5.93 -1.60 30.96
C ASP A 251 -4.44 -1.98 30.84
N ASP A 252 -3.74 -1.42 29.86
CA ASP A 252 -2.33 -1.61 29.61
C ASP A 252 -1.53 -0.39 30.07
N ASP A 253 -0.73 -0.56 31.09
CA ASP A 253 0.11 0.48 31.66
C ASP A 253 1.19 1.02 30.72
N GLU A 254 1.55 0.25 29.71
CA GLU A 254 2.56 0.57 28.70
C GLU A 254 1.96 1.19 27.44
N SER A 255 0.61 1.23 27.33
CA SER A 255 -0.04 1.92 26.21
C SER A 255 0.33 3.41 26.17
N TRP A 256 0.47 3.97 24.97
CA TRP A 256 0.81 5.39 24.80
C TRP A 256 -0.16 6.31 25.54
N LEU A 257 -1.44 5.97 25.54
CA LEU A 257 -2.47 6.70 26.29
C LEU A 257 -2.13 6.77 27.79
N ASN A 258 -1.78 5.66 28.41
CA ASN A 258 -1.49 5.59 29.83
C ASN A 258 -0.11 6.15 30.17
N VAL A 259 0.90 5.91 29.33
CA VAL A 259 2.24 6.49 29.45
C VAL A 259 2.16 8.03 29.45
N LEU A 260 1.44 8.63 28.50
CA LEU A 260 1.28 10.08 28.43
C LEU A 260 0.55 10.62 29.65
N LYS A 261 -0.55 9.98 30.09
CA LYS A 261 -1.28 10.40 31.31
C LYS A 261 -0.42 10.33 32.58
N LYS A 262 0.35 9.26 32.75
CA LYS A 262 1.29 9.12 33.87
C LYS A 262 2.38 10.20 33.87
N ASN A 263 2.72 10.74 32.71
CA ASN A 263 3.72 11.81 32.54
C ASN A 263 3.12 13.21 32.50
N GLY A 264 1.86 13.39 32.93
CA GLY A 264 1.25 14.69 33.19
C GLY A 264 0.33 15.26 32.09
N TRP A 265 0.18 14.58 30.96
CA TRP A 265 -0.83 14.98 29.95
C TRP A 265 -2.20 14.40 30.33
N ASN A 266 -3.04 15.23 30.96
CA ASN A 266 -4.35 14.80 31.49
C ASN A 266 -5.47 14.87 30.45
N ASP A 267 -5.38 15.76 29.47
CA ASP A 267 -6.35 15.91 28.37
C ASP A 267 -5.85 15.17 27.12
N VAL A 268 -6.07 13.85 27.09
CA VAL A 268 -5.66 12.97 26.01
C VAL A 268 -6.88 12.26 25.46
N SER A 269 -7.17 12.51 24.19
CA SER A 269 -8.20 11.82 23.42
C SER A 269 -7.57 10.89 22.38
N VAL A 270 -8.35 9.93 21.88
CA VAL A 270 -7.88 8.95 20.90
C VAL A 270 -8.78 9.01 19.66
N TYR A 271 -8.14 9.06 18.49
CA TYR A 271 -8.78 8.99 17.18
C TYR A 271 -8.38 7.68 16.48
N LEU A 272 -9.13 6.60 16.79
CA LEU A 272 -8.89 5.24 16.29
C LEU A 272 -9.51 5.03 14.90
N SER A 273 -8.98 5.69 13.90
CA SER A 273 -9.36 5.46 12.50
C SER A 273 -8.10 5.21 11.68
N GLY A 274 -8.08 4.12 10.93
CA GLY A 274 -6.98 3.81 10.02
C GLY A 274 -6.87 4.86 8.93
N LEU A 275 -5.64 5.10 8.46
CA LEU A 275 -5.41 6.06 7.38
C LEU A 275 -6.13 5.66 6.08
N GLY A 276 -6.31 4.35 5.84
CA GLY A 276 -7.02 3.86 4.67
C GLY A 276 -8.51 4.24 4.61
N GLU A 277 -9.10 4.70 5.72
CA GLU A 277 -10.47 5.23 5.75
C GLU A 277 -10.56 6.69 5.23
N ASP A 278 -9.42 7.38 5.06
CA ASP A 278 -9.37 8.77 4.60
C ASP A 278 -9.36 8.84 3.07
N GLU A 279 -10.31 9.57 2.49
CA GLU A 279 -10.40 9.75 1.03
C GLU A 279 -9.16 10.41 0.40
N ASN A 280 -8.43 11.27 1.14
CA ASN A 280 -7.22 11.88 0.59
C ASN A 280 -6.08 10.86 0.55
N VAL A 281 -6.01 9.95 1.54
CA VAL A 281 -5.08 8.82 1.52
C VAL A 281 -5.41 7.85 0.39
N ALA A 282 -6.70 7.54 0.18
CA ALA A 282 -7.13 6.69 -0.92
C ALA A 282 -6.79 7.30 -2.29
N ARG A 283 -7.00 8.62 -2.47
CA ARG A 283 -6.57 9.33 -3.68
C ARG A 283 -5.06 9.32 -3.87
N GLU A 284 -4.29 9.49 -2.81
CA GLU A 284 -2.83 9.40 -2.88
C GLU A 284 -2.37 7.99 -3.27
N PHE A 285 -3.05 6.96 -2.76
CA PHE A 285 -2.78 5.57 -3.15
C PHE A 285 -3.00 5.35 -4.66
N VAL A 286 -4.12 5.83 -5.19
CA VAL A 286 -4.41 5.79 -6.63
C VAL A 286 -3.36 6.56 -7.43
N ARG A 287 -2.93 7.75 -6.97
CA ARG A 287 -1.86 8.53 -7.62
C ARG A 287 -0.55 7.73 -7.72
N LYS A 288 -0.20 6.99 -6.67
CA LYS A 288 0.98 6.12 -6.67
C LYS A 288 0.85 4.98 -7.68
N ILE A 289 -0.33 4.39 -7.81
CA ILE A 289 -0.60 3.38 -8.84
C ILE A 289 -0.41 3.98 -10.23
N TYR A 290 -1.01 5.12 -10.53
CA TYR A 290 -0.85 5.80 -11.83
C TYR A 290 0.63 6.10 -12.19
N SER A 291 1.49 6.33 -11.19
CA SER A 291 2.89 6.65 -11.45
C SER A 291 3.72 5.50 -12.01
N VAL A 292 3.23 4.27 -11.90
CA VAL A 292 3.91 3.04 -12.35
C VAL A 292 3.00 2.10 -13.15
N TYR A 293 1.72 2.44 -13.28
CA TYR A 293 0.76 1.64 -14.03
C TYR A 293 1.11 1.68 -15.52
N THR A 294 1.23 0.51 -16.10
CA THR A 294 1.37 0.33 -17.53
C THR A 294 0.11 -0.34 -18.04
N ASP A 295 -0.60 0.34 -18.93
CA ASP A 295 -1.71 -0.27 -19.66
C ASP A 295 -1.16 -1.17 -20.77
N THR A 296 -2.00 -2.10 -21.24
CA THR A 296 -1.67 -2.85 -22.46
C THR A 296 -1.39 -1.85 -23.58
N PRO A 297 -0.31 -2.02 -24.38
CA PRO A 297 -0.12 -1.18 -25.55
C PRO A 297 -1.38 -1.20 -26.41
N GLU A 298 -1.93 -0.02 -26.72
CA GLU A 298 -2.94 0.08 -27.77
C GLU A 298 -2.29 -0.33 -29.09
N GLU A 299 -2.87 -1.32 -29.79
CA GLU A 299 -2.42 -1.78 -31.09
C GLU A 299 -2.59 -0.75 -32.19
#